data_b06c7f5fbab25da650919a3a1f563e54
#
_entry.id   b06c7f5fbab25da650919a3a1f563e54
#
_cell.length_a   1.000
_cell.length_b   1.000
_cell.length_c   1.000
_cell.angle_alpha   90.00
_cell.angle_beta   90.00
_cell.angle_gamma   90.00
#
_symmetry.space_group_name_H-M   'P 1'
#
loop_
_entity.id
_entity.type
_entity.pdbx_description
1 polymer ?
#
loop_
_entity_poly.entity_id
_entity_poly.type
_entity_poly.pdbx_seq_one_letter_code
_entity_poly.pdbx_strand_id
1 'polypeptide(L)'
;MRIGAYIRLFGRPGTDPPPPTWTSIRDQALAAETAGFDLVVLEDAALYPGEAGDAGVWEAMTMAAAIAAATTGIEIGHAVINNPYRHPTLVARCAVTLDEISGGRYRLGIGLGNTPDDYPRFGIAAERRYSRFAEAIHVIHGLLRDGRASLDGQFYQVPDAELILRGPRPTGIPIIVAGGKPKMLGLAARYADEWNWWAVDEADGGLPELTRLSTEVDAACREIGRDPASLGRSVDVFAIDAPTGSSQATELAARLLPYRDLGFAEVRCDVRPRRGESRADAFAAMSDVVQLLHDG
;
A
#
# COMPACT_ATOMS: atom_id res chain seq x y z
N MET A 1 5.83 -7.16 15.69
CA MET A 1 5.27 -7.13 14.31
C MET A 1 4.96 -5.69 13.94
N ARG A 2 5.31 -5.23 12.75
CA ARG A 2 5.01 -3.85 12.27
C ARG A 2 3.52 -3.65 12.05
N ILE A 3 3.03 -2.42 12.22
CA ILE A 3 1.64 -2.06 11.99
C ILE A 3 1.51 -0.77 11.19
N GLY A 4 0.70 -0.79 10.13
CA GLY A 4 0.37 0.34 9.29
C GLY A 4 -1.08 0.81 9.44
N ALA A 5 -1.33 2.10 9.17
CA ALA A 5 -2.66 2.69 9.17
C ALA A 5 -3.08 3.13 7.77
N TYR A 6 -4.30 2.77 7.35
CA TYR A 6 -4.91 3.27 6.12
C TYR A 6 -5.45 4.69 6.31
N ILE A 7 -4.93 5.63 5.53
CA ILE A 7 -5.45 7.00 5.45
C ILE A 7 -6.58 7.05 4.43
N ARG A 8 -7.77 7.45 4.87
CA ARG A 8 -8.92 7.56 3.98
C ARG A 8 -8.81 8.77 3.07
N LEU A 9 -8.81 8.54 1.75
CA LEU A 9 -8.74 9.59 0.71
C LEU A 9 -10.07 9.83 -0.01
N PHE A 10 -11.10 9.03 0.22
CA PHE A 10 -12.33 9.04 -0.57
C PHE A 10 -13.55 9.55 0.20
N GLY A 11 -14.50 10.06 -0.54
CA GLY A 11 -15.80 10.50 -0.02
C GLY A 11 -16.67 11.12 -1.09
N ARG A 12 -17.94 11.38 -0.75
CA ARG A 12 -18.91 12.02 -1.62
C ARG A 12 -19.47 13.29 -0.94
N PRO A 13 -19.55 14.43 -1.63
CA PRO A 13 -20.22 15.62 -1.12
C PRO A 13 -21.69 15.33 -0.72
N GLY A 14 -22.09 15.80 0.45
CA GLY A 14 -23.46 15.61 0.98
C GLY A 14 -23.70 14.27 1.67
N THR A 15 -22.66 13.44 1.90
CA THR A 15 -22.76 12.22 2.70
C THR A 15 -22.26 12.43 4.13
N ASP A 16 -22.59 11.48 5.01
CA ASP A 16 -22.05 11.38 6.36
C ASP A 16 -21.28 10.03 6.47
N PRO A 17 -19.99 10.03 6.73
CA PRO A 17 -19.12 11.20 6.88
C PRO A 17 -18.87 11.93 5.54
N PRO A 18 -18.56 13.24 5.61
CA PRO A 18 -18.23 14.02 4.43
C PRO A 18 -16.86 13.59 3.82
N PRO A 19 -16.55 14.03 2.57
CA PRO A 19 -15.24 13.82 1.99
C PRO A 19 -14.13 14.36 2.91
N PRO A 20 -12.99 13.64 3.03
CA PRO A 20 -11.91 14.12 3.84
C PRO A 20 -11.28 15.38 3.23
N THR A 21 -10.99 16.36 4.08
CA THR A 21 -10.23 17.56 3.74
C THR A 21 -8.73 17.31 3.95
N TRP A 22 -7.86 18.13 3.38
CA TRP A 22 -6.42 18.09 3.69
C TRP A 22 -6.17 18.13 5.20
N THR A 23 -6.85 19.01 5.94
CA THR A 23 -6.69 19.09 7.38
C THR A 23 -7.00 17.76 8.06
N SER A 24 -8.12 17.11 7.73
CA SER A 24 -8.47 15.82 8.33
C SER A 24 -7.52 14.68 7.91
N ILE A 25 -6.98 14.71 6.70
CA ILE A 25 -5.98 13.73 6.21
C ILE A 25 -4.66 13.92 6.96
N ARG A 26 -4.19 15.15 7.09
CA ARG A 26 -2.99 15.48 7.87
C ARG A 26 -3.14 15.05 9.32
N ASP A 27 -4.27 15.34 9.94
CA ASP A 27 -4.52 15.02 11.35
C ASP A 27 -4.56 13.49 11.57
N GLN A 28 -5.07 12.71 10.61
CA GLN A 28 -4.98 11.24 10.62
C GLN A 28 -3.50 10.78 10.61
N ALA A 29 -2.68 11.34 9.71
CA ALA A 29 -1.27 10.95 9.60
C ALA A 29 -0.48 11.29 10.87
N LEU A 30 -0.70 12.47 11.45
CA LEU A 30 -0.06 12.90 12.69
C LEU A 30 -0.53 12.06 13.89
N ALA A 31 -1.81 11.69 13.95
CA ALA A 31 -2.33 10.82 15.00
C ALA A 31 -1.75 9.41 14.90
N ALA A 32 -1.62 8.85 13.68
CA ALA A 32 -0.96 7.56 13.47
C ALA A 32 0.53 7.61 13.90
N GLU A 33 1.26 8.66 13.51
CA GLU A 33 2.65 8.86 13.95
C GLU A 33 2.77 8.93 15.47
N THR A 34 1.90 9.70 16.12
CA THR A 34 1.88 9.85 17.58
C THR A 34 1.50 8.56 18.30
N ALA A 35 0.59 7.76 17.75
CA ALA A 35 0.18 6.47 18.30
C ALA A 35 1.24 5.37 18.10
N GLY A 36 2.34 5.65 17.37
CA GLY A 36 3.46 4.73 17.18
C GLY A 36 3.31 3.78 16.00
N PHE A 37 2.37 4.00 15.07
CA PHE A 37 2.31 3.23 13.84
C PHE A 37 3.62 3.35 13.05
N ASP A 38 4.04 2.25 12.42
CA ASP A 38 5.27 2.21 11.61
C ASP A 38 5.11 2.92 10.27
N LEU A 39 3.91 2.86 9.67
CA LEU A 39 3.63 3.51 8.40
C LEU A 39 2.18 3.95 8.25
N VAL A 40 1.97 4.90 7.36
CA VAL A 40 0.64 5.18 6.78
C VAL A 40 0.62 4.74 5.33
N VAL A 41 -0.51 4.16 4.89
CA VAL A 41 -0.70 3.76 3.50
C VAL A 41 -1.91 4.46 2.90
N LEU A 42 -1.79 4.78 1.61
CA LEU A 42 -2.81 5.44 0.82
C LEU A 42 -3.27 4.51 -0.30
N GLU A 43 -4.56 4.51 -0.55
CA GLU A 43 -5.14 3.85 -1.72
C GLU A 43 -5.05 4.75 -2.96
N ASP A 44 -5.12 4.15 -4.15
CA ASP A 44 -5.11 4.87 -5.42
C ASP A 44 -6.23 4.35 -6.32
N ALA A 45 -7.36 5.01 -6.25
CA ALA A 45 -8.51 4.80 -7.11
C ALA A 45 -8.97 6.15 -7.68
N ALA A 46 -9.71 6.14 -8.76
CA ALA A 46 -10.33 7.36 -9.27
C ALA A 46 -11.70 7.58 -8.63
N LEU A 47 -12.46 6.51 -8.48
CA LEU A 47 -13.79 6.50 -7.89
C LEU A 47 -14.01 5.21 -7.10
N TYR A 48 -14.93 5.28 -6.12
CA TYR A 48 -15.52 4.11 -5.49
C TYR A 48 -17.04 4.11 -5.74
N PRO A 49 -17.59 3.03 -6.33
CA PRO A 49 -19.03 2.87 -6.48
C PRO A 49 -19.74 2.89 -5.13
N GLY A 50 -20.90 3.54 -5.06
CA GLY A 50 -21.74 3.57 -3.86
C GLY A 50 -23.21 3.70 -4.20
N GLU A 51 -24.09 3.26 -3.30
CA GLU A 51 -25.55 3.33 -3.49
C GLU A 51 -26.06 4.75 -3.71
N ALA A 52 -25.46 5.73 -3.02
CA ALA A 52 -25.77 7.16 -3.18
C ALA A 52 -25.06 7.79 -4.39
N GLY A 53 -24.36 6.99 -5.21
CA GLY A 53 -23.49 7.39 -6.31
C GLY A 53 -22.00 7.33 -5.94
N ASP A 54 -21.14 7.51 -6.95
CA ASP A 54 -19.71 7.33 -6.78
C ASP A 54 -19.08 8.30 -5.79
N ALA A 55 -18.17 7.82 -4.95
CA ALA A 55 -17.28 8.63 -4.13
C ALA A 55 -16.01 8.96 -4.93
N GLY A 56 -15.59 10.24 -4.90
CA GLY A 56 -14.30 10.66 -5.46
C GLY A 56 -13.14 10.33 -4.53
N VAL A 57 -11.95 10.19 -5.09
CA VAL A 57 -10.70 9.90 -4.35
C VAL A 57 -9.67 10.99 -4.65
N TRP A 58 -9.01 11.51 -3.63
CA TRP A 58 -7.89 12.43 -3.83
C TRP A 58 -6.70 11.70 -4.47
N GLU A 59 -5.95 12.40 -5.33
CA GLU A 59 -4.81 11.80 -6.04
C GLU A 59 -3.72 11.37 -5.05
N ALA A 60 -3.37 10.09 -5.10
CA ALA A 60 -2.64 9.41 -4.05
C ALA A 60 -1.18 9.89 -3.89
N MET A 61 -0.44 10.08 -5.00
CA MET A 61 0.98 10.45 -4.92
C MET A 61 1.16 11.92 -4.49
N THR A 62 0.26 12.80 -4.92
CA THR A 62 0.23 14.20 -4.47
C THR A 62 -0.07 14.28 -2.98
N MET A 63 -1.03 13.48 -2.51
CA MET A 63 -1.39 13.45 -1.09
C MET A 63 -0.27 12.84 -0.24
N ALA A 64 0.40 11.79 -0.72
CA ALA A 64 1.57 11.21 -0.06
C ALA A 64 2.71 12.23 0.12
N ALA A 65 2.95 13.10 -0.87
CA ALA A 65 3.96 14.16 -0.76
C ALA A 65 3.60 15.18 0.34
N ALA A 66 2.33 15.56 0.44
CA ALA A 66 1.86 16.46 1.49
C ALA A 66 1.99 15.83 2.89
N ILE A 67 1.64 14.54 3.04
CA ILE A 67 1.82 13.80 4.29
C ILE A 67 3.30 13.67 4.64
N ALA A 68 4.16 13.34 3.67
CA ALA A 68 5.60 13.22 3.88
C ALA A 68 6.23 14.51 4.42
N ALA A 69 5.76 15.67 3.93
CA ALA A 69 6.21 16.98 4.39
C ALA A 69 5.64 17.38 5.77
N ALA A 70 4.51 16.78 6.18
CA ALA A 70 3.83 17.08 7.45
C ALA A 70 4.25 16.15 8.61
N THR A 71 4.90 15.03 8.32
CA THR A 71 5.33 14.01 9.30
C THR A 71 6.85 13.92 9.38
N THR A 72 7.40 13.32 10.42
CA THR A 72 8.85 13.31 10.67
C THR A 72 9.47 11.92 10.77
N GLY A 73 8.74 10.91 11.28
CA GLY A 73 9.26 9.58 11.58
C GLY A 73 8.52 8.44 10.88
N ILE A 74 7.21 8.57 10.70
CA ILE A 74 6.38 7.51 10.13
C ILE A 74 6.70 7.29 8.65
N GLU A 75 6.76 6.02 8.20
CA GLU A 75 6.88 5.70 6.78
C GLU A 75 5.58 6.04 6.03
N ILE A 76 5.72 6.34 4.74
CA ILE A 76 4.61 6.64 3.85
C ILE A 76 4.62 5.65 2.69
N GLY A 77 3.51 4.98 2.45
CA GLY A 77 3.40 4.01 1.35
C GLY A 77 2.07 4.09 0.61
N HIS A 78 1.96 3.27 -0.39
CA HIS A 78 0.70 3.04 -1.08
C HIS A 78 0.30 1.57 -0.99
N ALA A 79 -0.98 1.32 -0.84
CA ALA A 79 -1.53 -0.02 -0.85
C ALA A 79 -2.80 -0.08 -1.74
N VAL A 80 -2.58 -0.03 -3.05
CA VAL A 80 -1.35 0.16 -3.82
C VAL A 80 -1.60 1.16 -4.94
N ILE A 81 -0.53 1.76 -5.52
CA ILE A 81 -0.66 2.57 -6.74
C ILE A 81 -1.27 1.73 -7.85
N ASN A 82 -2.26 2.31 -8.52
CA ASN A 82 -2.96 1.75 -9.66
C ASN A 82 -2.14 2.00 -10.93
N ASN A 83 -1.40 0.99 -11.39
CA ASN A 83 -0.49 1.12 -12.52
C ASN A 83 -1.09 1.79 -13.78
N PRO A 84 -2.34 1.50 -14.22
CA PRO A 84 -2.91 2.11 -15.40
C PRO A 84 -3.04 3.64 -15.39
N TYR A 85 -3.02 4.28 -14.23
CA TYR A 85 -3.23 5.73 -14.15
C TYR A 85 -2.01 6.56 -14.55
N ARG A 86 -0.80 5.97 -14.55
CA ARG A 86 0.43 6.75 -14.78
C ARG A 86 1.44 5.98 -15.64
N HIS A 87 2.19 6.70 -16.45
CA HIS A 87 3.32 6.10 -17.17
C HIS A 87 4.41 5.61 -16.17
N PRO A 88 5.03 4.42 -16.38
CA PRO A 88 5.97 3.84 -15.42
C PRO A 88 7.19 4.73 -15.11
N THR A 89 7.70 5.48 -16.09
CA THR A 89 8.80 6.43 -15.85
C THR A 89 8.36 7.59 -14.95
N LEU A 90 7.09 8.02 -15.03
CA LEU A 90 6.54 9.04 -14.15
C LEU A 90 6.38 8.49 -12.73
N VAL A 91 5.89 7.25 -12.57
CA VAL A 91 5.81 6.60 -11.25
C VAL A 91 7.17 6.54 -10.58
N ALA A 92 8.22 6.11 -11.29
CA ALA A 92 9.58 6.08 -10.73
C ALA A 92 10.10 7.47 -10.35
N ARG A 93 9.85 8.51 -11.17
CA ARG A 93 10.22 9.90 -10.85
C ARG A 93 9.48 10.44 -9.64
N CYS A 94 8.18 10.20 -9.54
CA CYS A 94 7.40 10.58 -8.37
C CYS A 94 7.90 9.84 -7.11
N ALA A 95 8.23 8.55 -7.22
CA ALA A 95 8.74 7.77 -6.11
C ALA A 95 10.06 8.33 -5.54
N VAL A 96 11.03 8.68 -6.38
CA VAL A 96 12.29 9.28 -5.89
C VAL A 96 12.09 10.69 -5.33
N THR A 97 11.13 11.46 -5.86
CA THR A 97 10.78 12.77 -5.31
C THR A 97 10.11 12.63 -3.93
N LEU A 98 9.20 11.67 -3.78
CA LEU A 98 8.59 11.34 -2.49
C LEU A 98 9.63 10.86 -1.47
N ASP A 99 10.59 10.07 -1.92
CA ASP A 99 11.68 9.60 -1.07
C ASP A 99 12.55 10.75 -0.57
N GLU A 100 12.88 11.72 -1.43
CA GLU A 100 13.59 12.93 -1.07
C GLU A 100 12.80 13.77 -0.06
N ILE A 101 11.52 14.07 -0.34
CA ILE A 101 10.66 14.88 0.54
C ILE A 101 10.52 14.20 1.92
N SER A 102 10.40 12.90 1.96
CA SER A 102 10.24 12.14 3.21
C SER A 102 11.56 11.88 3.95
N GLY A 103 12.72 12.18 3.36
CA GLY A 103 14.02 11.84 3.94
C GLY A 103 14.26 10.32 4.00
N GLY A 104 13.83 9.56 2.99
CA GLY A 104 14.03 8.12 2.90
C GLY A 104 12.95 7.27 3.58
N ARG A 105 11.75 7.80 3.86
CA ARG A 105 10.63 7.08 4.49
C ARG A 105 9.58 6.54 3.50
N TYR A 106 9.75 6.78 2.20
CA TYR A 106 8.76 6.37 1.21
C TYR A 106 8.90 4.90 0.81
N ARG A 107 7.77 4.21 0.59
CA ARG A 107 7.67 2.83 0.09
C ARG A 107 6.68 2.79 -1.09
N LEU A 108 7.09 2.24 -2.22
CA LEU A 108 6.26 2.15 -3.42
C LEU A 108 5.46 0.85 -3.44
N GLY A 109 4.21 0.90 -2.97
CA GLY A 109 3.26 -0.18 -3.24
C GLY A 109 2.61 0.00 -4.61
N ILE A 110 2.61 -1.02 -5.45
CA ILE A 110 2.06 -0.95 -6.81
C ILE A 110 1.40 -2.27 -7.22
N GLY A 111 0.31 -2.16 -7.99
CA GLY A 111 -0.44 -3.29 -8.51
C GLY A 111 -1.03 -3.03 -9.88
N LEU A 112 -1.69 -4.05 -10.44
CA LEU A 112 -2.28 -3.95 -11.78
C LEU A 112 -3.60 -3.17 -11.84
N GLY A 113 -4.09 -2.67 -10.72
CA GLY A 113 -5.35 -1.95 -10.60
C GLY A 113 -6.56 -2.84 -10.29
N ASN A 114 -7.51 -2.31 -9.54
CA ASN A 114 -8.66 -3.04 -8.99
C ASN A 114 -10.03 -2.55 -9.50
N THR A 115 -10.11 -1.36 -10.13
CA THR A 115 -11.36 -0.73 -10.60
C THR A 115 -11.41 -0.60 -12.14
N PRO A 116 -11.33 -1.70 -12.91
CA PRO A 116 -11.23 -1.64 -14.38
C PRO A 116 -12.46 -1.04 -15.05
N ASP A 117 -13.61 -1.07 -14.44
CA ASP A 117 -14.87 -0.54 -14.99
C ASP A 117 -14.88 1.00 -15.01
N ASP A 118 -14.07 1.65 -14.17
CA ASP A 118 -13.94 3.11 -14.13
C ASP A 118 -12.95 3.65 -15.17
N TYR A 119 -11.99 2.84 -15.60
CA TYR A 119 -10.90 3.29 -16.47
C TYR A 119 -11.36 3.97 -17.75
N PRO A 120 -12.35 3.46 -18.51
CA PRO A 120 -12.81 4.13 -19.72
C PRO A 120 -13.39 5.53 -19.47
N ARG A 121 -13.94 5.79 -18.28
CA ARG A 121 -14.46 7.11 -17.89
C ARG A 121 -13.36 8.17 -17.80
N PHE A 122 -12.12 7.75 -17.60
CA PHE A 122 -10.93 8.60 -17.54
C PHE A 122 -10.02 8.44 -18.76
N GLY A 123 -10.50 7.78 -19.82
CA GLY A 123 -9.72 7.56 -21.04
C GLY A 123 -8.59 6.54 -20.87
N ILE A 124 -8.68 5.66 -19.88
CA ILE A 124 -7.67 4.66 -19.54
C ILE A 124 -8.10 3.30 -20.09
N ALA A 125 -7.17 2.59 -20.74
CA ALA A 125 -7.44 1.26 -21.27
C ALA A 125 -7.54 0.22 -20.13
N ALA A 126 -8.66 -0.51 -20.08
CA ALA A 126 -8.92 -1.54 -19.06
C ALA A 126 -8.33 -2.91 -19.44
N GLU A 127 -8.01 -3.14 -20.72
CA GLU A 127 -7.59 -4.43 -21.25
C GLU A 127 -6.12 -4.73 -20.94
N ARG A 128 -5.79 -6.03 -20.88
CA ARG A 128 -4.42 -6.54 -20.79
C ARG A 128 -3.62 -5.94 -19.61
N ARG A 129 -4.28 -5.63 -18.49
CA ARG A 129 -3.68 -5.01 -17.30
C ARG A 129 -2.45 -5.75 -16.80
N TYR A 130 -2.48 -7.09 -16.80
CA TYR A 130 -1.31 -7.88 -16.39
C TYR A 130 -0.09 -7.61 -17.30
N SER A 131 -0.28 -7.69 -18.62
CA SER A 131 0.82 -7.48 -19.58
C SER A 131 1.37 -6.06 -19.51
N ARG A 132 0.49 -5.06 -19.35
CA ARG A 132 0.89 -3.67 -19.09
C ARG A 132 1.69 -3.54 -17.80
N PHE A 133 1.22 -4.18 -16.74
CA PHE A 133 1.90 -4.13 -15.44
C PHE A 133 3.27 -4.84 -15.49
N ALA A 134 3.38 -5.97 -16.20
CA ALA A 134 4.66 -6.67 -16.35
C ALA A 134 5.74 -5.80 -17.04
N GLU A 135 5.36 -5.04 -18.08
CA GLU A 135 6.25 -4.07 -18.72
C GLU A 135 6.54 -2.88 -17.78
N ALA A 136 5.53 -2.36 -17.11
CA ALA A 136 5.68 -1.21 -16.21
C ALA A 136 6.61 -1.51 -15.03
N ILE A 137 6.43 -2.65 -14.35
CA ILE A 137 7.25 -2.99 -13.19
C ILE A 137 8.72 -3.25 -13.58
N HIS A 138 8.98 -3.78 -14.79
CA HIS A 138 10.33 -3.90 -15.33
C HIS A 138 10.99 -2.52 -15.45
N VAL A 139 10.31 -1.54 -16.04
CA VAL A 139 10.81 -0.17 -16.19
C VAL A 139 10.99 0.51 -14.84
N ILE A 140 10.01 0.41 -13.96
CA ILE A 140 10.08 1.00 -12.61
C ILE A 140 11.24 0.41 -11.81
N HIS A 141 11.38 -0.91 -11.81
CA HIS A 141 12.46 -1.60 -11.11
C HIS A 141 13.83 -1.16 -11.62
N GLY A 142 14.06 -1.18 -12.96
CA GLY A 142 15.32 -0.74 -13.55
C GLY A 142 15.66 0.71 -13.16
N LEU A 143 14.68 1.63 -13.24
CA LEU A 143 14.89 3.02 -12.84
C LEU A 143 15.22 3.17 -11.35
N LEU A 144 14.51 2.47 -10.47
CA LEU A 144 14.72 2.59 -9.03
C LEU A 144 15.97 1.84 -8.52
N ARG A 145 16.41 0.76 -9.19
CA ARG A 145 17.60 -0.01 -8.80
C ARG A 145 18.88 0.48 -9.49
N ASP A 146 18.81 0.57 -10.81
CA ASP A 146 19.99 0.86 -11.64
C ASP A 146 20.09 2.33 -12.03
N GLY A 147 19.01 3.11 -11.85
CA GLY A 147 18.90 4.49 -12.30
C GLY A 147 18.58 4.60 -13.80
N ARG A 148 18.51 3.49 -14.50
CA ARG A 148 18.27 3.43 -15.95
C ARG A 148 17.29 2.33 -16.30
N ALA A 149 16.54 2.54 -17.38
CA ALA A 149 15.71 1.51 -17.99
C ALA A 149 15.55 1.76 -19.47
N SER A 150 15.49 0.68 -20.24
CA SER A 150 15.04 0.72 -21.63
C SER A 150 14.06 -0.42 -21.88
N LEU A 151 13.06 -0.18 -22.71
CA LEU A 151 12.06 -1.17 -23.07
C LEU A 151 11.50 -0.84 -24.45
N ASP A 152 11.55 -1.79 -25.36
CA ASP A 152 10.77 -1.80 -26.60
C ASP A 152 9.59 -2.76 -26.40
N GLY A 153 8.62 -2.32 -25.59
CA GLY A 153 7.48 -3.12 -25.16
C GLY A 153 6.27 -2.96 -26.08
N GLN A 154 5.25 -3.76 -25.82
CA GLN A 154 3.97 -3.65 -26.53
C GLN A 154 3.15 -2.43 -26.04
N PHE A 155 3.29 -2.07 -24.77
CA PHE A 155 2.49 -1.03 -24.13
C PHE A 155 3.30 0.21 -23.77
N TYR A 156 4.58 0.05 -23.53
CA TYR A 156 5.46 1.15 -23.18
C TYR A 156 6.72 1.14 -24.04
N GLN A 157 7.00 2.28 -24.67
CA GLN A 157 8.21 2.54 -25.44
C GLN A 157 9.12 3.44 -24.59
N VAL A 158 10.19 2.87 -24.08
CA VAL A 158 11.16 3.56 -23.19
C VAL A 158 12.56 3.31 -23.78
N PRO A 159 13.00 4.13 -24.75
CA PRO A 159 14.27 3.85 -25.46
C PRO A 159 15.51 4.01 -24.57
N ASP A 160 15.55 5.01 -23.70
CA ASP A 160 16.67 5.27 -22.79
C ASP A 160 16.23 6.25 -21.69
N ALA A 161 15.67 5.73 -20.61
CA ALA A 161 15.27 6.54 -19.45
C ALA A 161 16.33 6.48 -18.36
N GLU A 162 16.66 7.66 -17.80
CA GLU A 162 17.61 7.80 -16.71
C GLU A 162 17.04 8.65 -15.57
N LEU A 163 17.28 8.23 -14.32
CA LEU A 163 17.05 9.00 -13.11
C LEU A 163 18.38 9.55 -12.61
N ILE A 164 18.67 10.81 -12.95
CA ILE A 164 19.87 11.52 -12.48
C ILE A 164 19.75 11.83 -10.99
N LEU A 165 18.58 12.29 -10.53
CA LEU A 165 18.28 12.47 -9.11
C LEU A 165 17.65 11.19 -8.56
N ARG A 166 18.24 10.61 -7.50
CA ARG A 166 17.86 9.30 -6.98
C ARG A 166 17.41 9.28 -5.51
N GLY A 167 17.34 10.45 -4.86
CA GLY A 167 16.95 10.57 -3.46
C GLY A 167 18.00 10.04 -2.47
N PRO A 168 17.66 9.97 -1.17
CA PRO A 168 18.62 9.70 -0.10
C PRO A 168 19.01 8.22 0.04
N ARG A 169 18.25 7.27 -0.55
CA ARG A 169 18.53 5.83 -0.40
C ARG A 169 19.31 5.27 -1.58
N PRO A 170 20.60 4.93 -1.41
CA PRO A 170 21.45 4.47 -2.51
C PRO A 170 21.03 3.09 -3.06
N THR A 171 20.44 2.23 -2.23
CA THR A 171 19.93 0.90 -2.61
C THR A 171 18.52 0.94 -3.21
N GLY A 172 17.94 2.11 -3.28
CA GLY A 172 16.64 2.35 -3.85
C GLY A 172 15.47 2.24 -2.85
N ILE A 173 14.32 2.60 -3.36
CA ILE A 173 13.05 2.65 -2.63
C ILE A 173 12.48 1.23 -2.57
N PRO A 174 11.95 0.75 -1.41
CA PRO A 174 11.27 -0.54 -1.35
C PRO A 174 10.07 -0.60 -2.31
N ILE A 175 10.00 -1.67 -3.09
CA ILE A 175 8.90 -1.96 -4.02
C ILE A 175 8.03 -3.05 -3.41
N ILE A 176 6.76 -2.75 -3.19
CA ILE A 176 5.76 -3.69 -2.72
C ILE A 176 4.85 -4.04 -3.91
N VAL A 177 4.68 -5.33 -4.22
CA VAL A 177 3.78 -5.79 -5.27
C VAL A 177 2.61 -6.54 -4.66
N ALA A 178 1.39 -6.06 -4.94
CA ALA A 178 0.17 -6.72 -4.49
C ALA A 178 -0.40 -7.64 -5.58
N GLY A 179 -0.87 -8.81 -5.19
CA GLY A 179 -1.59 -9.72 -6.07
C GLY A 179 -1.53 -11.16 -5.62
N GLY A 180 -2.67 -11.89 -5.76
CA GLY A 180 -2.82 -13.29 -5.36
C GLY A 180 -2.94 -14.29 -6.53
N LYS A 181 -2.84 -13.85 -7.78
CA LYS A 181 -2.86 -14.78 -8.92
C LYS A 181 -1.45 -15.24 -9.29
N PRO A 182 -1.24 -16.46 -9.78
CA PRO A 182 0.10 -17.03 -10.02
C PRO A 182 1.05 -16.13 -10.81
N LYS A 183 0.54 -15.48 -11.87
CA LYS A 183 1.34 -14.53 -12.66
C LYS A 183 1.79 -13.30 -11.86
N MET A 184 0.96 -12.81 -10.92
CA MET A 184 1.32 -11.69 -10.05
C MET A 184 2.31 -12.10 -8.98
N LEU A 185 2.17 -13.31 -8.42
CA LEU A 185 3.15 -13.88 -7.49
C LEU A 185 4.53 -14.01 -8.15
N GLY A 186 4.57 -14.42 -9.44
CA GLY A 186 5.82 -14.44 -10.21
C GLY A 186 6.45 -13.07 -10.42
N LEU A 187 5.65 -12.01 -10.61
CA LEU A 187 6.17 -10.63 -10.69
C LEU A 187 6.66 -10.14 -9.32
N ALA A 188 5.93 -10.44 -8.25
CA ALA A 188 6.37 -10.13 -6.88
C ALA A 188 7.69 -10.83 -6.56
N ALA A 189 7.80 -12.13 -6.82
CA ALA A 189 9.03 -12.89 -6.63
C ALA A 189 10.24 -12.28 -7.38
N ARG A 190 10.03 -11.74 -8.58
CA ARG A 190 11.09 -11.18 -9.43
C ARG A 190 11.51 -9.77 -9.09
N TYR A 191 10.54 -8.88 -8.77
CA TYR A 191 10.77 -7.44 -8.74
C TYR A 191 10.54 -6.79 -7.38
N ALA A 192 9.81 -7.46 -6.45
CA ALA A 192 9.43 -6.84 -5.20
C ALA A 192 10.44 -7.10 -4.08
N ASP A 193 10.53 -6.14 -3.16
CA ASP A 193 11.14 -6.33 -1.84
C ASP A 193 10.13 -6.93 -0.87
N GLU A 194 8.83 -6.70 -1.12
CA GLU A 194 7.73 -7.20 -0.31
C GLU A 194 6.54 -7.58 -1.18
N TRP A 195 5.92 -8.70 -0.87
CA TRP A 195 4.63 -9.13 -1.41
C TRP A 195 3.52 -8.74 -0.43
N ASN A 196 2.40 -8.23 -0.97
CA ASN A 196 1.23 -7.81 -0.20
C ASN A 196 -0.03 -8.53 -0.66
N TRP A 197 -0.90 -8.88 0.30
CA TRP A 197 -2.26 -9.33 0.06
C TRP A 197 -3.18 -8.85 1.17
N TRP A 198 -4.49 -9.01 0.99
CA TRP A 198 -5.46 -8.68 2.02
C TRP A 198 -6.03 -9.94 2.68
N ALA A 199 -6.35 -9.85 3.96
CA ALA A 199 -7.14 -10.84 4.67
C ALA A 199 -8.61 -10.72 4.24
N VAL A 200 -9.23 -11.83 3.88
CA VAL A 200 -10.68 -11.87 3.62
C VAL A 200 -11.40 -11.71 4.96
N ASP A 201 -12.50 -10.94 4.97
CA ASP A 201 -13.32 -10.78 6.19
C ASP A 201 -14.17 -12.03 6.44
N GLU A 202 -13.51 -13.10 6.86
CA GLU A 202 -14.08 -14.39 7.26
C GLU A 202 -13.78 -14.66 8.73
N ALA A 203 -14.54 -15.57 9.34
CA ALA A 203 -14.41 -15.90 10.76
C ALA A 203 -13.01 -16.41 11.17
N ASP A 204 -12.24 -16.93 10.21
CA ASP A 204 -10.85 -17.40 10.39
C ASP A 204 -9.79 -16.34 10.00
N GLY A 205 -10.19 -15.10 9.70
CA GLY A 205 -9.30 -14.01 9.29
C GLY A 205 -8.60 -14.25 7.96
N GLY A 206 -9.14 -15.14 7.11
CA GLY A 206 -8.53 -15.48 5.81
C GLY A 206 -7.22 -16.26 5.91
N LEU A 207 -6.89 -16.82 7.08
CA LEU A 207 -5.62 -17.54 7.32
C LEU A 207 -5.37 -18.70 6.35
N PRO A 208 -6.37 -19.54 5.98
CA PRO A 208 -6.17 -20.61 5.01
C PRO A 208 -5.75 -20.10 3.63
N GLU A 209 -6.37 -19.03 3.13
CA GLU A 209 -6.01 -18.42 1.85
C GLU A 209 -4.60 -17.81 1.91
N LEU A 210 -4.28 -17.08 2.96
CA LEU A 210 -2.96 -16.49 3.15
C LEU A 210 -1.87 -17.56 3.23
N THR A 211 -2.12 -18.68 3.90
CA THR A 211 -1.20 -19.84 3.97
C THR A 211 -0.94 -20.41 2.58
N ARG A 212 -2.00 -20.62 1.80
CA ARG A 212 -1.91 -21.11 0.43
C ARG A 212 -1.09 -20.15 -0.46
N LEU A 213 -1.43 -18.88 -0.43
CA LEU A 213 -0.74 -17.86 -1.23
C LEU A 213 0.72 -17.67 -0.81
N SER A 214 1.04 -17.76 0.49
CA SER A 214 2.41 -17.75 0.99
C SER A 214 3.22 -18.93 0.43
N THR A 215 2.62 -20.12 0.37
CA THR A 215 3.26 -21.30 -0.24
C THR A 215 3.50 -21.09 -1.74
N GLU A 216 2.52 -20.51 -2.45
CA GLU A 216 2.63 -20.25 -3.89
C GLU A 216 3.69 -19.18 -4.22
N VAL A 217 3.78 -18.10 -3.43
CA VAL A 217 4.83 -17.08 -3.64
C VAL A 217 6.22 -17.61 -3.30
N ASP A 218 6.34 -18.49 -2.30
CA ASP A 218 7.57 -19.22 -2.02
C ASP A 218 8.03 -20.08 -3.19
N ALA A 219 7.10 -20.81 -3.79
CA ALA A 219 7.39 -21.61 -4.98
C ALA A 219 7.87 -20.72 -6.14
N ALA A 220 7.19 -19.59 -6.38
CA ALA A 220 7.60 -18.64 -7.40
C ALA A 220 8.99 -18.04 -7.16
N CYS A 221 9.38 -17.79 -5.91
CA CYS A 221 10.75 -17.39 -5.56
C CYS A 221 11.76 -18.49 -5.91
N ARG A 222 11.50 -19.74 -5.51
CA ARG A 222 12.39 -20.86 -5.78
C ARG A 222 12.57 -21.15 -7.27
N GLU A 223 11.51 -20.99 -8.08
CA GLU A 223 11.58 -21.15 -9.54
C GLU A 223 12.60 -20.23 -10.21
N ILE A 224 12.85 -19.06 -9.65
CA ILE A 224 13.85 -18.09 -10.17
C ILE A 224 15.15 -18.10 -9.38
N GLY A 225 15.34 -19.04 -8.45
CA GLY A 225 16.54 -19.14 -7.61
C GLY A 225 16.63 -18.07 -6.50
N ARG A 226 15.51 -17.43 -6.15
CA ARG A 226 15.44 -16.49 -5.03
C ARG A 226 15.13 -17.22 -3.73
N ASP A 227 15.84 -16.86 -2.64
CA ASP A 227 15.46 -17.29 -1.30
C ASP A 227 14.10 -16.67 -0.91
N PRO A 228 13.05 -17.47 -0.62
CA PRO A 228 11.76 -16.95 -0.18
C PRO A 228 11.83 -16.04 1.05
N ALA A 229 12.78 -16.26 1.96
CA ALA A 229 12.97 -15.44 3.15
C ALA A 229 13.45 -14.02 2.84
N SER A 230 13.98 -13.78 1.64
CA SER A 230 14.37 -12.44 1.18
C SER A 230 13.20 -11.59 0.69
N LEU A 231 12.00 -12.17 0.53
CA LEU A 231 10.80 -11.46 0.15
C LEU A 231 9.96 -11.17 1.40
N GLY A 232 9.89 -9.90 1.80
CA GLY A 232 9.01 -9.45 2.88
C GLY A 232 7.54 -9.73 2.58
N ARG A 233 6.71 -9.75 3.61
CA ARG A 233 5.26 -9.99 3.50
C ARG A 233 4.49 -9.04 4.38
N SER A 234 3.44 -8.46 3.82
CA SER A 234 2.46 -7.66 4.54
C SER A 234 1.04 -8.10 4.20
N VAL A 235 0.14 -7.91 5.17
CA VAL A 235 -1.29 -8.21 5.01
C VAL A 235 -2.12 -6.99 5.35
N ASP A 236 -3.13 -6.72 4.52
CA ASP A 236 -4.10 -5.66 4.75
C ASP A 236 -5.33 -6.25 5.46
N VAL A 237 -5.72 -5.63 6.56
CA VAL A 237 -6.89 -6.02 7.36
C VAL A 237 -7.87 -4.86 7.41
N PHE A 238 -9.04 -5.07 6.84
CA PHE A 238 -10.07 -4.04 6.72
C PHE A 238 -11.09 -4.09 7.84
N ALA A 239 -11.78 -2.96 8.01
CA ALA A 239 -12.95 -2.84 8.88
C ALA A 239 -12.68 -3.16 10.36
N ILE A 240 -11.53 -2.73 10.88
CA ILE A 240 -11.19 -2.85 12.31
C ILE A 240 -11.84 -1.72 13.08
N ASP A 241 -12.63 -2.06 14.10
CA ASP A 241 -13.18 -1.05 15.02
C ASP A 241 -12.12 -0.60 16.03
N ALA A 242 -12.00 0.71 16.24
CA ALA A 242 -11.08 1.27 17.23
C ALA A 242 -11.42 0.77 18.65
N PRO A 243 -10.45 0.30 19.44
CA PRO A 243 -10.69 -0.21 20.80
C PRO A 243 -11.18 0.90 21.74
N THR A 244 -11.97 0.53 22.75
CA THR A 244 -12.47 1.45 23.80
C THR A 244 -11.64 1.43 25.07
N GLY A 245 -10.63 0.59 25.14
CA GLY A 245 -9.74 0.44 26.30
C GLY A 245 -8.84 -0.78 26.17
N SER A 246 -7.98 -0.99 27.17
CA SER A 246 -6.89 -1.96 27.11
C SER A 246 -7.34 -3.43 26.94
N SER A 247 -8.53 -3.82 27.41
CA SER A 247 -9.07 -5.18 27.17
C SER A 247 -9.32 -5.42 25.69
N GLN A 248 -10.02 -4.50 25.01
CA GLN A 248 -10.26 -4.60 23.57
C GLN A 248 -8.97 -4.46 22.75
N ALA A 249 -8.03 -3.64 23.21
CA ALA A 249 -6.73 -3.54 22.58
C ALA A 249 -5.97 -4.87 22.63
N THR A 250 -6.01 -5.56 23.78
CA THR A 250 -5.40 -6.90 23.94
C THR A 250 -6.08 -7.94 23.05
N GLU A 251 -7.41 -7.94 22.97
CA GLU A 251 -8.16 -8.83 22.09
C GLU A 251 -7.84 -8.58 20.62
N LEU A 252 -7.76 -7.33 20.22
CA LEU A 252 -7.42 -6.96 18.85
C LEU A 252 -5.98 -7.36 18.50
N ALA A 253 -5.02 -7.09 19.36
CA ALA A 253 -3.62 -7.51 19.17
C ALA A 253 -3.55 -9.05 19.03
N ALA A 254 -4.23 -9.81 19.91
CA ALA A 254 -4.28 -11.26 19.82
C ALA A 254 -4.91 -11.78 18.53
N ARG A 255 -5.84 -11.03 17.92
CA ARG A 255 -6.45 -11.36 16.61
C ARG A 255 -5.49 -11.10 15.45
N LEU A 256 -4.56 -10.16 15.58
CA LEU A 256 -3.60 -9.81 14.52
C LEU A 256 -2.31 -10.65 14.57
N LEU A 257 -1.92 -11.15 15.74
CA LEU A 257 -0.69 -11.96 15.91
C LEU A 257 -0.60 -13.22 15.04
N PRO A 258 -1.68 -13.95 14.73
CA PRO A 258 -1.62 -15.12 13.83
C PRO A 258 -1.04 -14.83 12.45
N TYR A 259 -1.17 -13.61 11.94
CA TYR A 259 -0.51 -13.24 10.67
C TYR A 259 1.01 -13.29 10.77
N ARG A 260 1.59 -12.87 11.91
CA ARG A 260 3.02 -12.99 12.17
C ARG A 260 3.48 -14.44 12.15
N ASP A 261 2.70 -15.34 12.74
CA ASP A 261 3.03 -16.77 12.79
C ASP A 261 3.01 -17.42 11.40
N LEU A 262 2.30 -16.81 10.43
CA LEU A 262 2.36 -17.15 9.01
C LEU A 262 3.52 -16.47 8.25
N GLY A 263 4.36 -15.67 8.95
CA GLY A 263 5.51 -15.00 8.35
C GLY A 263 5.23 -13.60 7.77
N PHE A 264 4.08 -13.00 8.07
CA PHE A 264 3.80 -11.61 7.74
C PHE A 264 4.47 -10.69 8.75
N ALA A 265 5.44 -9.91 8.28
CA ALA A 265 6.20 -8.98 9.13
C ALA A 265 5.41 -7.71 9.46
N GLU A 266 4.38 -7.40 8.65
CA GLU A 266 3.61 -6.16 8.74
C GLU A 266 2.12 -6.42 8.50
N VAL A 267 1.28 -5.82 9.37
CA VAL A 267 -0.16 -5.74 9.19
C VAL A 267 -0.57 -4.29 8.94
N ARG A 268 -1.47 -4.05 7.97
CA ARG A 268 -1.99 -2.72 7.65
C ARG A 268 -3.47 -2.68 7.92
N CYS A 269 -3.91 -1.75 8.75
CA CYS A 269 -5.26 -1.73 9.30
C CYS A 269 -6.08 -0.54 8.78
N ASP A 270 -7.26 -0.84 8.20
CA ASP A 270 -8.31 0.18 8.04
C ASP A 270 -9.12 0.28 9.33
N VAL A 271 -8.75 1.25 10.18
CA VAL A 271 -9.37 1.47 11.48
C VAL A 271 -10.60 2.36 11.33
N ARG A 272 -11.75 1.86 11.74
CA ARG A 272 -13.01 2.60 11.73
C ARG A 272 -13.19 3.41 13.01
N PRO A 273 -13.53 4.72 12.88
CA PRO A 273 -13.88 5.52 14.05
C PRO A 273 -15.24 5.06 14.61
N ARG A 274 -15.42 5.22 15.90
CA ARG A 274 -16.72 5.06 16.54
C ARG A 274 -17.65 6.24 16.17
N ARG A 275 -18.92 6.06 16.42
CA ARG A 275 -19.90 7.12 16.13
C ARG A 275 -19.54 8.42 16.86
N GLY A 276 -19.38 9.48 16.10
CA GLY A 276 -19.05 10.82 16.60
C GLY A 276 -17.55 11.10 16.79
N GLU A 277 -16.68 10.12 16.50
CA GLU A 277 -15.24 10.30 16.52
C GLU A 277 -14.67 10.53 15.12
N SER A 278 -13.54 11.19 15.07
CA SER A 278 -12.74 11.30 13.84
C SER A 278 -11.86 10.05 13.63
N ARG A 279 -11.33 9.87 12.42
CA ARG A 279 -10.31 8.81 12.19
C ARG A 279 -8.99 9.09 12.94
N ALA A 280 -8.67 10.34 13.22
CA ALA A 280 -7.52 10.67 14.04
C ALA A 280 -7.71 10.16 15.48
N ASP A 281 -8.92 10.30 16.06
CA ASP A 281 -9.24 9.73 17.37
C ASP A 281 -9.15 8.20 17.34
N ALA A 282 -9.63 7.58 16.26
CA ALA A 282 -9.54 6.13 16.10
C ALA A 282 -8.08 5.64 16.06
N PHE A 283 -7.18 6.35 15.37
CA PHE A 283 -5.75 6.01 15.37
C PHE A 283 -5.11 6.25 16.75
N ALA A 284 -5.44 7.33 17.42
CA ALA A 284 -4.95 7.55 18.80
C ALA A 284 -5.36 6.41 19.75
N ALA A 285 -6.57 5.86 19.59
CA ALA A 285 -7.05 4.74 20.39
C ALA A 285 -6.30 3.41 20.13
N MET A 286 -5.54 3.30 19.05
CA MET A 286 -4.75 2.10 18.70
C MET A 286 -3.40 2.04 19.41
N SER A 287 -2.99 3.03 20.19
CA SER A 287 -1.65 3.10 20.81
C SER A 287 -1.28 1.84 21.62
N ASP A 288 -2.20 1.32 22.44
CA ASP A 288 -1.97 0.08 23.20
C ASP A 288 -1.81 -1.13 22.26
N VAL A 289 -2.58 -1.20 21.16
CA VAL A 289 -2.47 -2.29 20.17
C VAL A 289 -1.11 -2.24 19.48
N VAL A 290 -0.68 -1.07 19.06
CA VAL A 290 0.64 -0.84 18.43
C VAL A 290 1.75 -1.34 19.35
N GLN A 291 1.73 -0.95 20.62
CA GLN A 291 2.72 -1.38 21.60
C GLN A 291 2.71 -2.91 21.77
N LEU A 292 1.55 -3.51 21.96
CA LEU A 292 1.42 -4.97 22.11
C LEU A 292 1.95 -5.75 20.91
N LEU A 293 1.78 -5.21 19.68
CA LEU A 293 2.31 -5.83 18.47
C LEU A 293 3.82 -5.68 18.33
N HIS A 294 4.40 -4.59 18.83
CA HIS A 294 5.86 -4.39 18.84
C HIS A 294 6.54 -5.27 19.89
N ASP A 295 5.94 -5.43 21.09
CA ASP A 295 6.50 -6.19 22.21
C ASP A 295 6.38 -7.71 22.04
N GLY A 296 5.39 -8.18 21.30
CA GLY A 296 5.14 -9.60 21.02
C GLY A 296 5.85 -10.07 19.76
#